data_505f47ba5ad090ff70a5aba6bd570290
#
_entry.id   505f47ba5ad090ff70a5aba6bd570290
#
_cell.length_a   1.000
_cell.length_b   1.000
_cell.length_c   1.000
_cell.angle_alpha   90.00
_cell.angle_beta   90.00
_cell.angle_gamma   90.00
#
_symmetry.space_group_name_H-M   'P 1'
#
loop_
_entity.id
_entity.type
_entity.pdbx_description
1 polymer ?
#
loop_
_entity_poly.entity_id
_entity_poly.type
_entity_poly.pdbx_seq_one_letter_code
_entity_poly.pdbx_strand_id
1 'polypeptide(L)'
;MEDALGLPRGAFTKLDPEDDAIFYEPPRLVCHIDDGAIAALTGFYRTILPSGGVLLDLMSSWVSHLPPEIGYAQIIGHGMNATELAANPRLSRWFVQDLNRDPRLPLDAASIDAAMICVSIQYLQQPVAVLRELARVLRPGAPLVVSFSNRCFWTNQRLSRGLAASSAAFMPCPSTSA
;
A
#
# COMPACT_ATOMS: atom_id res chain seq x y z
N MET A 1 14.09 20.61 -14.36
CA MET A 1 13.40 19.66 -15.27
C MET A 1 12.43 18.90 -14.39
N GLU A 2 11.15 19.09 -14.60
CA GLU A 2 10.07 18.40 -13.91
C GLU A 2 9.95 16.96 -14.44
N ASP A 3 9.37 16.07 -13.63
CA ASP A 3 9.05 14.72 -14.08
C ASP A 3 7.75 14.69 -14.91
N ALA A 4 7.29 13.49 -15.31
CA ALA A 4 6.05 13.33 -16.08
C ALA A 4 4.77 13.77 -15.34
N LEU A 5 4.86 14.10 -14.04
CA LEU A 5 3.78 14.60 -13.19
C LEU A 5 3.90 16.10 -12.91
N GLY A 6 4.90 16.79 -13.47
CA GLY A 6 5.19 18.20 -13.17
C GLY A 6 5.78 18.40 -11.76
N LEU A 7 6.32 17.37 -11.15
CA LEU A 7 6.91 17.43 -9.81
C LEU A 7 8.42 17.74 -9.88
N PRO A 8 8.99 18.41 -8.85
CA PRO A 8 10.42 18.66 -8.78
C PRO A 8 11.21 17.35 -8.82
N ARG A 9 12.42 17.39 -9.40
CA ARG A 9 13.35 16.25 -9.29
C ARG A 9 13.60 15.92 -7.83
N GLY A 10 13.50 14.63 -7.50
CA GLY A 10 13.67 14.17 -6.12
C GLY A 10 12.42 14.27 -5.24
N ALA A 11 11.24 14.59 -5.81
CA ALA A 11 9.97 14.64 -5.08
C ALA A 11 9.70 13.36 -4.26
N PHE A 12 10.20 12.22 -4.74
CA PHE A 12 10.04 10.91 -4.11
C PHE A 12 11.37 10.37 -3.51
N THR A 13 12.36 11.23 -3.29
CA THR A 13 13.61 10.82 -2.64
C THR A 13 13.40 10.68 -1.14
N LYS A 14 13.80 9.54 -0.56
CA LYS A 14 13.76 9.35 0.89
C LYS A 14 14.84 10.17 1.61
N LEU A 15 14.61 10.49 2.87
CA LEU A 15 15.56 11.23 3.71
C LEU A 15 16.72 10.34 4.15
N ASP A 16 16.44 9.08 4.46
CA ASP A 16 17.43 8.08 4.84
C ASP A 16 17.90 7.32 3.59
N PRO A 17 19.19 7.35 3.23
CA PRO A 17 19.73 6.67 2.07
C PRO A 17 19.93 5.16 2.27
N GLU A 18 19.77 4.63 3.49
CA GLU A 18 19.96 3.21 3.75
C GLU A 18 19.01 2.32 2.92
N ASP A 19 19.44 1.08 2.67
CA ASP A 19 18.64 0.09 1.93
C ASP A 19 17.34 -0.22 2.70
N ASP A 20 16.20 -0.16 2.00
CA ASP A 20 14.91 -0.50 2.59
C ASP A 20 14.88 -1.93 3.15
N ALA A 21 15.66 -2.85 2.58
CA ALA A 21 15.78 -4.23 3.06
C ALA A 21 16.22 -4.28 4.53
N ILE A 22 17.13 -3.40 4.95
CA ILE A 22 17.61 -3.35 6.35
C ILE A 22 16.48 -2.92 7.28
N PHE A 23 15.70 -1.90 6.87
CA PHE A 23 14.57 -1.43 7.66
C PHE A 23 13.48 -2.51 7.82
N TYR A 24 13.22 -3.29 6.77
CA TYR A 24 12.17 -4.32 6.78
C TYR A 24 12.65 -5.70 7.23
N GLU A 25 13.94 -5.89 7.54
CA GLU A 25 14.49 -7.18 8.02
C GLU A 25 13.79 -7.68 9.29
N PRO A 26 13.67 -6.89 10.39
CA PRO A 26 12.96 -7.32 11.58
C PRO A 26 11.44 -7.30 11.35
N PRO A 27 10.72 -8.42 11.56
CA PRO A 27 9.28 -8.47 11.40
C PRO A 27 8.56 -7.59 12.43
N ARG A 28 7.51 -6.90 12.02
CA ARG A 28 6.69 -6.02 12.84
C ARG A 28 5.23 -6.46 12.79
N LEU A 29 4.83 -7.33 13.72
CA LEU A 29 3.45 -7.83 13.82
C LEU A 29 2.57 -6.84 14.62
N VAL A 30 2.47 -5.61 14.12
CA VAL A 30 1.68 -4.53 14.74
C VAL A 30 0.76 -3.88 13.70
N CYS A 31 -0.40 -3.38 14.14
CA CYS A 31 -1.25 -2.56 13.29
C CYS A 31 -0.76 -1.11 13.30
N HIS A 32 -0.65 -0.51 12.13
CA HIS A 32 -0.16 0.87 11.96
C HIS A 32 -1.29 1.91 11.98
N ILE A 33 -2.55 1.46 12.01
CA ILE A 33 -3.76 2.27 12.11
C ILE A 33 -4.59 1.79 13.29
N ASP A 34 -5.42 2.67 13.85
CA ASP A 34 -6.28 2.36 14.98
C ASP A 34 -7.53 1.55 14.56
N ASP A 35 -8.23 1.01 15.56
CA ASP A 35 -9.39 0.14 15.33
C ASP A 35 -10.52 0.84 14.56
N GLY A 36 -10.71 2.14 14.75
CA GLY A 36 -11.70 2.93 14.02
C GLY A 36 -11.37 3.03 12.54
N ALA A 37 -10.09 3.28 12.20
CA ALA A 37 -9.61 3.29 10.83
C ALA A 37 -9.67 1.90 10.19
N ILE A 38 -9.33 0.85 10.96
CA ILE A 38 -9.47 -0.55 10.50
C ILE A 38 -10.94 -0.87 10.17
N ALA A 39 -11.87 -0.52 11.06
CA ALA A 39 -13.30 -0.76 10.84
C ALA A 39 -13.83 -0.03 9.61
N ALA A 40 -13.45 1.24 9.44
CA ALA A 40 -13.83 2.05 8.28
C ALA A 40 -13.28 1.47 6.97
N LEU A 41 -11.99 1.08 6.95
CA LEU A 41 -11.34 0.48 5.78
C LEU A 41 -11.97 -0.88 5.43
N THR A 42 -12.19 -1.73 6.43
CA THR A 42 -12.88 -3.02 6.25
C THR A 42 -14.31 -2.83 5.71
N GLY A 43 -15.03 -1.82 6.21
CA GLY A 43 -16.34 -1.43 5.72
C GLY A 43 -16.31 -1.00 4.25
N PHE A 44 -15.33 -0.19 3.88
CA PHE A 44 -15.12 0.24 2.50
C PHE A 44 -14.76 -0.93 1.57
N TYR A 45 -13.84 -1.80 1.97
CA TYR A 45 -13.49 -3.00 1.21
C TYR A 45 -14.70 -3.89 0.93
N ARG A 46 -15.63 -4.01 1.90
CA ARG A 46 -16.88 -4.77 1.75
C ARG A 46 -17.74 -4.26 0.59
N THR A 47 -17.69 -2.97 0.29
CA THR A 47 -18.51 -2.35 -0.76
C THR A 47 -17.86 -2.37 -2.14
N ILE A 48 -16.51 -2.38 -2.22
CA ILE A 48 -15.80 -2.13 -3.48
C ILE A 48 -15.10 -3.37 -4.03
N LEU A 49 -14.64 -4.30 -3.16
CA LEU A 49 -13.88 -5.47 -3.61
C LEU A 49 -14.82 -6.58 -4.08
N PRO A 50 -14.55 -7.18 -5.26
CA PRO A 50 -15.41 -8.22 -5.82
C PRO A 50 -15.32 -9.52 -5.02
N SER A 51 -16.43 -9.97 -4.43
CA SER A 51 -16.53 -11.30 -3.79
C SER A 51 -16.17 -12.39 -4.80
N GLY A 52 -15.39 -13.39 -4.36
CA GLY A 52 -14.90 -14.47 -5.23
C GLY A 52 -13.81 -14.06 -6.23
N GLY A 53 -13.37 -12.81 -6.25
CA GLY A 53 -12.33 -12.31 -7.14
C GLY A 53 -10.91 -12.70 -6.72
N VAL A 54 -9.95 -12.48 -7.63
CA VAL A 54 -8.51 -12.55 -7.37
C VAL A 54 -8.01 -11.17 -6.95
N LEU A 55 -7.54 -11.05 -5.71
CA LEU A 55 -7.08 -9.80 -5.14
C LEU A 55 -5.55 -9.72 -5.09
N LEU A 56 -5.02 -8.51 -5.25
CA LEU A 56 -3.63 -8.18 -4.97
C LEU A 56 -3.56 -7.24 -3.76
N ASP A 57 -2.97 -7.71 -2.67
CA ASP A 57 -2.61 -6.90 -1.49
C ASP A 57 -1.16 -6.45 -1.62
N LEU A 58 -0.97 -5.27 -2.24
CA LEU A 58 0.34 -4.73 -2.56
C LEU A 58 0.92 -3.95 -1.39
N MET A 59 2.19 -4.17 -1.07
CA MET A 59 2.88 -3.61 0.10
C MET A 59 2.18 -4.02 1.40
N SER A 60 1.75 -5.27 1.45
CA SER A 60 1.09 -5.94 2.56
C SER A 60 2.06 -6.32 3.68
N SER A 61 1.51 -6.74 4.79
CA SER A 61 2.19 -7.27 5.95
C SER A 61 1.40 -8.47 6.51
N TRP A 62 1.42 -8.67 7.83
CA TRP A 62 0.79 -9.78 8.53
C TRP A 62 -0.75 -9.71 8.59
N VAL A 63 -1.36 -8.61 8.12
CA VAL A 63 -2.82 -8.40 8.13
C VAL A 63 -3.27 -7.59 6.91
N SER A 64 -4.39 -7.96 6.30
CA SER A 64 -4.95 -7.31 5.10
C SER A 64 -6.18 -6.45 5.37
N HIS A 65 -6.73 -6.42 6.59
CA HIS A 65 -7.96 -5.72 6.98
C HIS A 65 -9.19 -6.04 6.09
N LEU A 66 -9.18 -7.18 5.42
CA LEU A 66 -10.29 -7.64 4.58
C LEU A 66 -11.49 -8.08 5.42
N PRO A 67 -12.74 -7.88 4.93
CA PRO A 67 -13.94 -8.38 5.58
C PRO A 67 -13.81 -9.89 5.85
N PRO A 68 -13.96 -10.35 7.10
CA PRO A 68 -13.73 -11.75 7.45
C PRO A 68 -14.76 -12.70 6.84
N GLU A 69 -15.97 -12.20 6.60
CA GLU A 69 -17.10 -12.97 6.06
C GLU A 69 -17.07 -13.10 4.53
N ILE A 70 -16.24 -12.32 3.82
CA ILE A 70 -16.17 -12.40 2.36
C ILE A 70 -15.05 -13.35 1.93
N GLY A 71 -15.43 -14.34 1.12
CA GLY A 71 -14.50 -15.24 0.44
C GLY A 71 -14.00 -14.66 -0.88
N TYR A 72 -12.72 -14.87 -1.16
CA TYR A 72 -12.06 -14.51 -2.41
C TYR A 72 -11.44 -15.76 -3.04
N ALA A 73 -11.39 -15.84 -4.37
CA ALA A 73 -10.80 -16.99 -5.07
C ALA A 73 -9.30 -17.10 -4.74
N GLN A 74 -8.61 -15.96 -4.69
CA GLN A 74 -7.22 -15.88 -4.31
C GLN A 74 -6.91 -14.50 -3.75
N ILE A 75 -6.04 -14.43 -2.73
CA ILE A 75 -5.46 -13.19 -2.24
C ILE A 75 -3.94 -13.33 -2.36
N ILE A 76 -3.36 -12.51 -3.23
CA ILE A 76 -1.92 -12.50 -3.50
C ILE A 76 -1.31 -11.36 -2.69
N GLY A 77 -0.43 -11.68 -1.76
CA GLY A 77 0.30 -10.69 -0.97
C GLY A 77 1.64 -10.33 -1.62
N HIS A 78 2.01 -9.06 -1.50
CA HIS A 78 3.36 -8.59 -1.79
C HIS A 78 3.84 -7.73 -0.63
N GLY A 79 5.09 -7.88 -0.22
CA GLY A 79 5.72 -7.09 0.84
C GLY A 79 7.23 -7.25 0.85
N MET A 80 7.86 -6.68 1.87
CA MET A 80 9.31 -6.71 2.05
C MET A 80 9.78 -7.76 3.08
N ASN A 81 8.87 -8.31 3.91
CA ASN A 81 9.22 -9.27 4.95
C ASN A 81 8.43 -10.58 4.80
N ALA A 82 9.16 -11.67 4.54
CA ALA A 82 8.58 -13.00 4.34
C ALA A 82 7.85 -13.53 5.58
N THR A 83 8.37 -13.23 6.78
CA THR A 83 7.77 -13.68 8.05
C THR A 83 6.42 -13.02 8.30
N GLU A 84 6.31 -11.72 8.00
CA GLU A 84 5.05 -10.98 8.11
C GLU A 84 4.01 -11.54 7.12
N LEU A 85 4.41 -11.71 5.85
CA LEU A 85 3.51 -12.25 4.82
C LEU A 85 3.04 -13.66 5.14
N ALA A 86 3.95 -14.53 5.64
CA ALA A 86 3.60 -15.88 6.06
C ALA A 86 2.65 -15.92 7.27
N ALA A 87 2.69 -14.90 8.12
CA ALA A 87 1.79 -14.76 9.28
C ALA A 87 0.40 -14.25 8.90
N ASN A 88 0.19 -13.75 7.68
CA ASN A 88 -1.09 -13.21 7.24
C ASN A 88 -2.07 -14.33 6.85
N PRO A 89 -3.12 -14.58 7.65
CA PRO A 89 -4.01 -15.73 7.43
C PRO A 89 -4.93 -15.55 6.21
N ARG A 90 -4.96 -14.36 5.62
CA ARG A 90 -5.82 -14.07 4.46
C ARG A 90 -5.12 -14.35 3.13
N LEU A 91 -3.79 -14.39 3.09
CA LEU A 91 -3.04 -14.60 1.86
C LEU A 91 -3.10 -16.07 1.40
N SER A 92 -3.45 -16.27 0.13
CA SER A 92 -3.41 -17.59 -0.51
C SER A 92 -1.99 -17.93 -0.98
N ARG A 93 -1.26 -16.92 -1.42
CA ARG A 93 0.17 -16.94 -1.76
C ARG A 93 0.75 -15.53 -1.64
N TRP A 94 2.06 -15.44 -1.61
CA TRP A 94 2.75 -14.15 -1.54
C TRP A 94 4.14 -14.21 -2.19
N PHE A 95 4.72 -13.05 -2.41
CA PHE A 95 6.10 -12.89 -2.87
C PHE A 95 6.75 -11.66 -2.22
N VAL A 96 8.07 -11.74 -2.05
CA VAL A 96 8.89 -10.65 -1.50
C VAL A 96 9.59 -9.94 -2.63
N GLN A 97 9.46 -8.62 -2.69
CA GLN A 97 10.08 -7.79 -3.72
C GLN A 97 10.23 -6.35 -3.23
N ASP A 98 11.34 -5.70 -3.58
CA ASP A 98 11.51 -4.26 -3.41
C ASP A 98 11.05 -3.51 -4.66
N LEU A 99 9.87 -2.90 -4.59
CA LEU A 99 9.29 -2.11 -5.69
C LEU A 99 10.07 -0.83 -6.01
N ASN A 100 10.96 -0.41 -5.13
CA ASN A 100 11.83 0.73 -5.36
C ASN A 100 13.05 0.36 -6.21
N ARG A 101 13.40 -0.93 -6.25
CA ARG A 101 14.47 -1.50 -7.10
C ARG A 101 13.90 -2.08 -8.40
N ASP A 102 12.81 -2.82 -8.29
CA ASP A 102 12.11 -3.41 -9.44
C ASP A 102 10.60 -3.23 -9.26
N PRO A 103 9.96 -2.31 -10.00
CA PRO A 103 8.53 -2.10 -9.93
C PRO A 103 7.70 -3.17 -10.68
N ARG A 104 8.34 -4.06 -11.46
CA ARG A 104 7.64 -5.04 -12.28
C ARG A 104 7.14 -6.21 -11.45
N LEU A 105 5.82 -6.42 -11.45
CA LEU A 105 5.19 -7.50 -10.70
C LEU A 105 5.28 -8.83 -11.44
N PRO A 106 5.60 -9.96 -10.76
CA PRO A 106 5.64 -11.30 -11.34
C PRO A 106 4.21 -11.88 -11.52
N LEU A 107 3.35 -11.10 -12.17
CA LEU A 107 1.94 -11.41 -12.41
C LEU A 107 1.61 -11.18 -13.89
N ASP A 108 0.68 -11.96 -14.42
CA ASP A 108 0.20 -11.82 -15.80
C ASP A 108 -0.63 -10.54 -15.96
N ALA A 109 -0.65 -10.01 -17.20
CA ALA A 109 -1.51 -8.89 -17.54
C ALA A 109 -2.99 -9.27 -17.38
N ALA A 110 -3.81 -8.32 -16.90
CA ALA A 110 -5.26 -8.48 -16.73
C ALA A 110 -5.65 -9.75 -15.94
N SER A 111 -4.88 -10.10 -14.91
CA SER A 111 -5.09 -11.30 -14.09
C SER A 111 -5.73 -11.01 -12.72
N ILE A 112 -5.80 -9.73 -12.31
CA ILE A 112 -6.23 -9.28 -10.98
C ILE A 112 -7.59 -8.57 -11.07
N ASP A 113 -8.52 -8.95 -10.20
CA ASP A 113 -9.88 -8.39 -10.16
C ASP A 113 -9.99 -7.13 -9.28
N ALA A 114 -9.09 -6.96 -8.32
CA ALA A 114 -8.91 -5.73 -7.55
C ALA A 114 -7.54 -5.69 -6.88
N ALA A 115 -6.98 -4.49 -6.69
CA ALA A 115 -5.77 -4.30 -5.93
C ALA A 115 -5.98 -3.29 -4.79
N MET A 116 -5.20 -3.46 -3.71
CA MET A 116 -5.22 -2.56 -2.57
C MET A 116 -3.80 -2.25 -2.11
N ILE A 117 -3.59 -1.00 -1.68
CA ILE A 117 -2.38 -0.50 -1.02
C ILE A 117 -2.82 0.14 0.29
N CYS A 118 -2.54 -0.51 1.40
CA CYS A 118 -2.96 -0.04 2.71
C CYS A 118 -1.84 0.73 3.42
N VAL A 119 -2.03 2.03 3.60
CA VAL A 119 -1.16 2.98 4.33
C VAL A 119 0.34 2.87 4.04
N SER A 120 0.71 2.51 2.82
CA SER A 120 2.10 2.23 2.43
C SER A 120 2.58 2.94 1.15
N ILE A 121 1.69 3.52 0.35
CA ILE A 121 2.04 4.16 -0.93
C ILE A 121 3.10 5.28 -0.78
N GLN A 122 3.14 5.95 0.37
CA GLN A 122 4.09 7.03 0.69
C GLN A 122 5.55 6.56 0.75
N TYR A 123 5.80 5.23 0.75
CA TYR A 123 7.15 4.66 0.78
C TYR A 123 7.71 4.34 -0.61
N LEU A 124 6.93 4.56 -1.69
CA LEU A 124 7.38 4.35 -3.06
C LEU A 124 8.26 5.51 -3.56
N GLN A 125 9.41 5.18 -4.13
CA GLN A 125 10.28 6.11 -4.85
C GLN A 125 9.89 6.26 -6.32
N GLN A 126 9.24 5.24 -6.88
CA GLN A 126 8.82 5.16 -8.26
C GLN A 126 7.30 4.92 -8.38
N PRO A 127 6.43 5.75 -7.73
CA PRO A 127 5.01 5.46 -7.66
C PRO A 127 4.36 5.37 -9.05
N VAL A 128 4.82 6.17 -10.01
CA VAL A 128 4.28 6.14 -11.38
C VAL A 128 4.59 4.80 -12.07
N ALA A 129 5.79 4.26 -11.89
CA ALA A 129 6.16 2.97 -12.45
C ALA A 129 5.31 1.84 -11.84
N VAL A 130 5.13 1.85 -10.52
CA VAL A 130 4.30 0.89 -9.80
C VAL A 130 2.82 1.00 -10.22
N LEU A 131 2.27 2.22 -10.36
CA LEU A 131 0.89 2.42 -10.80
C LEU A 131 0.67 1.97 -12.25
N ARG A 132 1.66 2.15 -13.14
CA ARG A 132 1.60 1.60 -14.52
C ARG A 132 1.61 0.08 -14.51
N GLU A 133 2.39 -0.52 -13.64
CA GLU A 133 2.45 -1.97 -13.50
C GLU A 133 1.14 -2.52 -12.91
N LEU A 134 0.54 -1.83 -11.93
CA LEU A 134 -0.80 -2.15 -11.44
C LEU A 134 -1.85 -2.07 -12.55
N ALA A 135 -1.79 -1.04 -13.41
CA ALA A 135 -2.68 -0.92 -14.55
C ALA A 135 -2.50 -2.08 -15.56
N ARG A 136 -1.29 -2.66 -15.67
CA ARG A 136 -1.03 -3.82 -16.52
C ARG A 136 -1.65 -5.10 -15.95
N VAL A 137 -1.52 -5.33 -14.64
CA VAL A 137 -1.98 -6.60 -14.02
C VAL A 137 -3.47 -6.58 -13.68
N LEU A 138 -4.05 -5.41 -13.43
CA LEU A 138 -5.49 -5.26 -13.22
C LEU A 138 -6.28 -5.50 -14.50
N ARG A 139 -7.41 -6.16 -14.38
CA ARG A 139 -8.39 -6.25 -15.47
C ARG A 139 -8.98 -4.88 -15.80
N PRO A 140 -9.37 -4.62 -17.04
CA PRO A 140 -10.07 -3.38 -17.38
C PRO A 140 -11.28 -3.14 -16.48
N GLY A 141 -11.34 -1.95 -15.83
CA GLY A 141 -12.40 -1.60 -14.89
C GLY A 141 -12.24 -2.13 -13.48
N ALA A 142 -11.21 -2.93 -13.20
CA ALA A 142 -10.92 -3.41 -11.85
C ALA A 142 -10.50 -2.28 -10.91
N PRO A 143 -11.01 -2.21 -9.67
CA PRO A 143 -10.68 -1.15 -8.74
C PRO A 143 -9.26 -1.28 -8.18
N LEU A 144 -8.60 -0.13 -8.00
CA LEU A 144 -7.43 0.04 -7.15
C LEU A 144 -7.83 0.88 -5.94
N VAL A 145 -7.69 0.32 -4.75
CA VAL A 145 -7.95 1.03 -3.49
C VAL A 145 -6.62 1.43 -2.85
N VAL A 146 -6.44 2.72 -2.64
CA VAL A 146 -5.26 3.27 -1.95
C VAL A 146 -5.74 3.98 -0.70
N SER A 147 -5.29 3.51 0.46
CA SER A 147 -5.45 4.24 1.71
C SER A 147 -4.11 4.80 2.19
N PHE A 148 -4.17 5.93 2.85
CA PHE A 148 -2.98 6.58 3.42
C PHE A 148 -3.32 7.19 4.78
N SER A 149 -2.30 7.38 5.60
CA SER A 149 -2.42 7.95 6.95
C SER A 149 -1.45 9.13 7.07
N ASN A 150 -1.79 10.08 7.94
CA ASN A 150 -0.87 11.13 8.38
C ASN A 150 0.18 10.60 9.39
N ARG A 151 0.06 9.36 9.83
CA ARG A 151 1.06 8.64 10.64
C ARG A 151 1.99 7.89 9.72
N CYS A 152 3.28 8.19 9.77
CA CYS A 152 4.30 7.56 8.93
C CYS A 152 5.64 7.47 9.66
N PHE A 153 6.50 6.57 9.21
CA PHE A 153 7.89 6.52 9.65
C PHE A 153 8.65 7.63 8.94
N TRP A 154 9.03 8.68 9.66
CA TRP A 154 9.68 9.88 9.13
C TRP A 154 10.96 9.59 8.33
N THR A 155 11.71 8.58 8.74
CA THR A 155 12.97 8.19 8.11
C THR A 155 12.77 7.61 6.71
N ASN A 156 11.66 6.91 6.48
CA ASN A 156 11.36 6.24 5.22
C ASN A 156 10.29 6.96 4.40
N GLN A 157 9.78 8.09 4.89
CA GLN A 157 8.78 8.86 4.16
C GLN A 157 9.40 9.61 2.97
N ARG A 158 8.72 9.56 1.82
CA ARG A 158 9.18 10.09 0.53
C ARG A 158 8.27 11.19 -0.03
N LEU A 159 7.69 11.98 0.86
CA LEU A 159 6.94 13.16 0.42
C LEU A 159 7.90 14.31 0.14
N SER A 160 7.74 14.92 -1.04
CA SER A 160 8.47 16.15 -1.36
C SER A 160 8.14 17.25 -0.35
N ARG A 161 9.16 17.97 0.09
CA ARG A 161 8.99 19.16 0.94
C ARG A 161 8.05 20.22 0.33
N GLY A 162 7.81 20.18 -0.98
CA GLY A 162 6.95 21.13 -1.69
C GLY A 162 5.44 20.82 -1.60
N LEU A 163 5.05 19.55 -1.49
CA LEU A 163 3.63 19.17 -1.37
C LEU A 163 3.11 19.30 0.06
N ALA A 164 3.96 19.12 1.06
CA ALA A 164 3.58 19.28 2.47
C ALA A 164 3.20 20.74 2.83
N ALA A 165 3.71 21.73 2.09
CA ALA A 165 3.39 23.14 2.31
C ALA A 165 2.10 23.61 1.60
N SER A 166 1.62 22.86 0.59
CA SER A 166 0.52 23.30 -0.29
C SER A 166 -0.83 22.63 -0.03
N SER A 167 -0.87 21.55 0.75
CA SER A 167 -2.11 20.79 0.98
C SER A 167 -2.38 20.47 2.46
N ALA A 168 -1.92 21.32 3.38
CA ALA A 168 -2.40 21.32 4.75
C ALA A 168 -3.80 21.94 4.83
N ALA A 169 -4.78 21.38 4.15
CA ALA A 169 -6.14 21.43 4.60
C ALA A 169 -6.26 20.51 5.80
N PHE A 170 -5.84 21.03 6.93
CA PHE A 170 -5.95 20.42 8.25
C PHE A 170 -7.44 20.30 8.56
N MET A 171 -8.01 19.12 8.42
CA MET A 171 -9.24 18.80 9.14
C MET A 171 -8.83 18.28 10.52
N PRO A 172 -9.06 19.03 11.60
CA PRO A 172 -8.80 18.53 12.95
C PRO A 172 -9.78 17.39 13.23
N CYS A 173 -9.23 16.27 13.67
CA CYS A 173 -10.02 15.21 14.28
C CYS A 173 -10.71 15.79 15.54
N PRO A 174 -12.04 15.62 15.71
CA PRO A 174 -12.69 16.09 16.92
C PRO A 174 -12.09 15.37 18.12
N SER A 175 -11.52 16.15 19.05
CA SER A 175 -11.10 15.68 20.34
C SER A 175 -12.33 15.18 21.11
N THR A 176 -12.45 13.88 21.33
CA THR A 176 -13.32 13.34 22.35
C THR A 176 -12.73 13.71 23.71
N SER A 177 -13.28 14.74 24.32
CA SER A 177 -13.12 15.02 25.75
C SER A 177 -14.04 14.11 26.55
N ALA A 178 -13.41 13.41 27.52
CA ALA A 178 -13.92 12.81 28.76
C ALA A 178 -15.27 12.09 28.73
#